data_87fcfbd624e94fa2b93ef76fd7e151f7
#
_entry.id   87fcfbd624e94fa2b93ef76fd7e151f7
#
_cell.length_a   1.000
_cell.length_b   1.000
_cell.length_c   1.000
_cell.angle_alpha   90.00
_cell.angle_beta   90.00
_cell.angle_gamma   90.00
#
_symmetry.space_group_name_H-M   'P 1'
#
loop_
_entity.id
_entity.type
_entity.pdbx_description
1 polymer ?
#
loop_
_entity_poly.entity_id
_entity_poly.type
_entity_poly.pdbx_seq_one_letter_code
_entity_poly.pdbx_strand_id
1 'polypeptide(L)'
;VELAELQDREVGDGTTSVVILAAELLKRANELVRNKIHPTNIIAGFRLAMRESVKYIQNKLARDVETLGKDALLQCAKTSMSSKIIGAEEEFFANLVVDACLSVKTYNDMGDIKYPIKAINILKAHGKSLKESLVIHGYALNLGRAAEGMPKMVKNAKIACIDFNLQKTKMLMGVQVLVNDPKELEKIREQEFEITAKRIQMILAAGANVILCSKGIDDMALKYFVEA
;
A
#
# COMPACT_ATOMS: atom_id res chain seq x y z
N VAL A 1 14.18 12.00 18.63
CA VAL A 1 13.31 12.02 17.45
C VAL A 1 13.49 10.73 16.64
N GLU A 2 14.68 10.42 16.16
CA GLU A 2 14.99 9.22 15.33
C GLU A 2 14.45 7.90 15.94
N LEU A 3 14.57 7.73 17.28
CA LEU A 3 14.04 6.55 17.97
C LEU A 3 12.51 6.45 17.87
N ALA A 4 11.82 7.58 18.00
CA ALA A 4 10.37 7.63 17.88
C ALA A 4 9.92 7.39 16.43
N GLU A 5 10.64 7.94 15.45
CA GLU A 5 10.40 7.72 14.02
C GLU A 5 10.60 6.24 13.63
N LEU A 6 11.62 5.59 14.19
CA LEU A 6 11.85 4.17 13.97
C LEU A 6 10.68 3.34 14.52
N GLN A 7 10.23 3.64 15.74
CA GLN A 7 9.07 2.96 16.36
C GLN A 7 7.80 3.18 15.53
N ASP A 8 7.56 4.39 15.04
CA ASP A 8 6.43 4.70 14.16
C ASP A 8 6.46 3.91 12.86
N ARG A 9 7.63 3.80 12.25
CA ARG A 9 7.83 3.07 10.99
C ARG A 9 7.60 1.57 11.12
N GLU A 10 8.03 0.99 12.24
CA GLU A 10 7.96 -0.47 12.47
C GLU A 10 6.61 -0.93 13.03
N VAL A 11 6.03 -0.15 13.95
CA VAL A 11 4.83 -0.54 14.71
C VAL A 11 3.65 0.43 14.50
N GLY A 12 3.93 1.72 14.29
CA GLY A 12 2.90 2.77 14.14
C GLY A 12 2.27 3.21 15.47
N ASP A 13 2.76 2.71 16.60
CA ASP A 13 2.27 3.05 17.95
C ASP A 13 3.39 3.00 18.98
N GLY A 14 3.14 3.55 20.17
CA GLY A 14 4.09 3.52 21.28
C GLY A 14 5.29 4.46 21.14
N THR A 15 5.25 5.45 20.26
CA THR A 15 6.33 6.41 20.02
C THR A 15 6.71 7.19 21.28
N THR A 16 5.73 7.66 22.04
CA THR A 16 5.95 8.35 23.32
C THR A 16 6.48 7.39 24.38
N SER A 17 5.96 6.18 24.47
CA SER A 17 6.37 5.16 25.44
C SER A 17 7.84 4.78 25.28
N VAL A 18 8.31 4.63 24.04
CA VAL A 18 9.72 4.33 23.73
C VAL A 18 10.63 5.46 24.19
N VAL A 19 10.25 6.72 23.99
CA VAL A 19 11.05 7.88 24.42
C VAL A 19 11.11 7.97 25.95
N ILE A 20 9.98 7.75 26.63
CA ILE A 20 9.92 7.73 28.12
C ILE A 20 10.80 6.62 28.68
N LEU A 21 10.72 5.42 28.10
CA LEU A 21 11.54 4.29 28.52
C LEU A 21 13.04 4.58 28.31
N ALA A 22 13.42 5.13 27.18
CA ALA A 22 14.80 5.52 26.90
C ALA A 22 15.30 6.59 27.88
N ALA A 23 14.48 7.60 28.19
CA ALA A 23 14.82 8.65 29.15
C ALA A 23 15.03 8.09 30.56
N GLU A 24 14.15 7.19 31.02
CA GLU A 24 14.29 6.58 32.35
C GLU A 24 15.52 5.66 32.43
N LEU A 25 15.81 4.89 31.39
CA LEU A 25 17.04 4.08 31.33
C LEU A 25 18.28 4.96 31.40
N LEU A 26 18.31 6.08 30.65
CA LEU A 26 19.45 7.02 30.70
C LEU A 26 19.60 7.69 32.05
N LYS A 27 18.50 8.05 32.70
CA LYS A 27 18.50 8.62 34.05
C LYS A 27 19.10 7.64 35.06
N ARG A 28 18.69 6.38 35.04
CA ARG A 28 19.24 5.32 35.89
C ARG A 28 20.71 5.05 35.57
N ALA A 29 21.08 5.00 34.29
CA ALA A 29 22.46 4.87 33.88
C ALA A 29 23.34 6.01 34.43
N ASN A 30 22.87 7.25 34.42
CA ASN A 30 23.60 8.39 34.97
C ASN A 30 23.84 8.27 36.46
N GLU A 31 22.88 7.77 37.25
CA GLU A 31 23.03 7.47 38.67
C GLU A 31 24.15 6.43 38.92
N LEU A 32 24.19 5.37 38.10
CA LEU A 32 25.22 4.35 38.17
C LEU A 32 26.61 4.88 37.81
N VAL A 33 26.69 5.74 36.80
CA VAL A 33 27.97 6.41 36.42
C VAL A 33 28.47 7.32 37.56
N ARG A 34 27.57 8.07 38.22
CA ARG A 34 27.92 8.86 39.42
C ARG A 34 28.46 7.99 40.57
N ASN A 35 27.98 6.77 40.67
CA ASN A 35 28.48 5.77 41.61
C ASN A 35 29.77 5.08 41.12
N LYS A 36 30.45 5.65 40.10
CA LYS A 36 31.71 5.17 39.56
C LYS A 36 31.67 3.80 38.84
N ILE A 37 30.47 3.34 38.44
CA ILE A 37 30.34 2.15 37.61
C ILE A 37 30.67 2.54 36.17
N HIS A 38 31.54 1.77 35.55
CA HIS A 38 31.97 2.06 34.17
C HIS A 38 30.82 1.89 33.17
N PRO A 39 30.61 2.82 32.22
CA PRO A 39 29.50 2.77 31.24
C PRO A 39 29.39 1.46 30.46
N THR A 40 30.53 0.83 30.15
CA THR A 40 30.53 -0.48 29.45
C THR A 40 29.80 -1.57 30.23
N ASN A 41 29.96 -1.61 31.56
CA ASN A 41 29.28 -2.58 32.41
C ASN A 41 27.77 -2.30 32.46
N ILE A 42 27.36 -1.04 32.47
CA ILE A 42 25.95 -0.63 32.45
C ILE A 42 25.32 -1.06 31.12
N ILE A 43 25.99 -0.84 30.01
CA ILE A 43 25.53 -1.27 28.68
C ILE A 43 25.41 -2.80 28.62
N ALA A 44 26.39 -3.53 29.15
CA ALA A 44 26.32 -4.99 29.19
C ALA A 44 25.13 -5.49 30.02
N GLY A 45 24.85 -4.85 31.16
CA GLY A 45 23.68 -5.13 32.00
C GLY A 45 22.36 -4.86 31.24
N PHE A 46 22.23 -3.72 30.56
CA PHE A 46 21.04 -3.40 29.78
C PHE A 46 20.81 -4.38 28.62
N ARG A 47 21.87 -4.82 27.95
CA ARG A 47 21.78 -5.85 26.90
C ARG A 47 21.29 -7.19 27.43
N LEU A 48 21.76 -7.58 28.64
CA LEU A 48 21.28 -8.79 29.29
C LEU A 48 19.80 -8.67 29.69
N ALA A 49 19.43 -7.56 30.33
CA ALA A 49 18.05 -7.27 30.71
C ALA A 49 17.10 -7.26 29.51
N MET A 50 17.51 -6.65 28.40
CA MET A 50 16.74 -6.66 27.15
C MET A 50 16.48 -8.09 26.66
N ARG A 51 17.52 -8.93 26.60
CA ARG A 51 17.36 -10.33 26.13
C ARG A 51 16.41 -11.12 27.01
N GLU A 52 16.55 -11.00 28.33
CA GLU A 52 15.67 -11.70 29.27
C GLU A 52 14.23 -11.17 29.22
N SER A 53 14.05 -9.85 29.07
CA SER A 53 12.73 -9.24 28.90
C SER A 53 12.03 -9.73 27.62
N VAL A 54 12.75 -9.79 26.48
CA VAL A 54 12.21 -10.31 25.22
C VAL A 54 11.77 -11.76 25.36
N LYS A 55 12.61 -12.62 25.97
CA LYS A 55 12.25 -14.02 26.24
C LYS A 55 11.02 -14.14 27.13
N TYR A 56 10.95 -13.32 28.18
CA TYR A 56 9.81 -13.34 29.10
C TYR A 56 8.51 -12.93 28.36
N ILE A 57 8.57 -11.87 27.53
CA ILE A 57 7.43 -11.42 26.75
C ILE A 57 6.97 -12.54 25.81
N GLN A 58 7.90 -13.14 25.05
CA GLN A 58 7.57 -14.19 24.08
C GLN A 58 6.99 -15.44 24.74
N ASN A 59 7.55 -15.87 25.87
CA ASN A 59 7.18 -17.15 26.50
C ASN A 59 6.00 -17.06 27.47
N LYS A 60 5.78 -15.88 28.05
CA LYS A 60 4.80 -15.71 29.16
C LYS A 60 3.66 -14.74 28.81
N LEU A 61 3.94 -13.67 28.06
CA LEU A 61 2.97 -12.60 27.83
C LEU A 61 2.33 -12.67 26.44
N ALA A 62 3.09 -13.11 25.45
CA ALA A 62 2.55 -13.24 24.08
C ALA A 62 1.40 -14.26 24.04
N ARG A 63 0.34 -13.88 23.34
CA ARG A 63 -0.83 -14.73 23.09
C ARG A 63 -1.00 -14.90 21.59
N ASP A 64 -1.42 -16.08 21.20
CA ASP A 64 -1.71 -16.36 19.81
C ASP A 64 -3.00 -15.65 19.39
N VAL A 65 -2.93 -14.90 18.30
CA VAL A 65 -4.05 -14.12 17.74
C VAL A 65 -5.23 -15.02 17.36
N GLU A 66 -4.96 -16.22 16.86
CA GLU A 66 -5.99 -17.17 16.44
C GLU A 66 -6.86 -17.65 17.61
N THR A 67 -6.28 -17.72 18.81
CA THR A 67 -7.01 -18.15 20.04
C THR A 67 -7.84 -17.06 20.67
N LEU A 68 -7.53 -15.78 20.40
CA LEU A 68 -8.17 -14.63 21.06
C LEU A 68 -9.50 -14.20 20.40
N GLY A 69 -9.69 -14.52 19.12
CA GLY A 69 -10.88 -14.13 18.38
C GLY A 69 -10.95 -12.65 17.99
N LYS A 70 -12.01 -12.31 17.23
CA LYS A 70 -12.20 -10.96 16.68
C LYS A 70 -12.39 -9.88 17.75
N ASP A 71 -13.06 -10.20 18.84
CA ASP A 71 -13.36 -9.22 19.91
C ASP A 71 -12.09 -8.71 20.60
N ALA A 72 -11.10 -9.59 20.83
CA ALA A 72 -9.82 -9.16 21.39
C ALA A 72 -9.06 -8.25 20.43
N LEU A 73 -9.09 -8.52 19.12
CA LEU A 73 -8.50 -7.64 18.10
C LEU A 73 -9.17 -6.27 18.11
N LEU A 74 -10.50 -6.22 18.23
CA LEU A 74 -11.24 -4.96 18.35
C LEU A 74 -10.83 -4.16 19.58
N GLN A 75 -10.66 -4.81 20.73
CA GLN A 75 -10.20 -4.14 21.94
C GLN A 75 -8.77 -3.61 21.80
N CYS A 76 -7.86 -4.38 21.21
CA CYS A 76 -6.50 -3.92 20.91
C CYS A 76 -6.52 -2.70 19.98
N ALA A 77 -7.33 -2.74 18.92
CA ALA A 77 -7.47 -1.62 17.99
C ALA A 77 -8.03 -0.36 18.69
N LYS A 78 -9.08 -0.50 19.51
CA LYS A 78 -9.64 0.61 20.31
C LYS A 78 -8.58 1.22 21.23
N THR A 79 -7.82 0.40 21.95
CA THR A 79 -6.76 0.87 22.84
C THR A 79 -5.70 1.69 22.10
N SER A 80 -5.27 1.21 20.93
CA SER A 80 -4.28 1.92 20.11
C SER A 80 -4.82 3.23 19.53
N MET A 81 -6.11 3.29 19.18
CA MET A 81 -6.73 4.47 18.57
C MET A 81 -7.23 5.52 19.58
N SER A 82 -7.44 5.16 20.84
CA SER A 82 -7.97 6.07 21.87
C SER A 82 -7.13 7.34 22.04
N SER A 83 -5.81 7.25 21.83
CA SER A 83 -4.87 8.38 21.91
C SER A 83 -4.71 9.16 20.60
N LYS A 84 -5.44 8.81 19.56
CA LYS A 84 -5.34 9.42 18.22
C LYS A 84 -6.50 10.39 17.96
N ILE A 85 -6.41 11.17 16.88
CA ILE A 85 -7.45 12.13 16.46
C ILE A 85 -8.81 11.47 16.27
N ILE A 86 -8.82 10.20 15.86
CA ILE A 86 -10.02 9.39 15.64
C ILE A 86 -10.58 8.74 16.91
N GLY A 87 -10.00 9.02 18.09
CA GLY A 87 -10.40 8.40 19.36
C GLY A 87 -11.86 8.59 19.75
N ALA A 88 -12.50 9.69 19.32
CA ALA A 88 -13.93 9.92 19.54
C ALA A 88 -14.84 8.88 18.83
N GLU A 89 -14.37 8.27 17.76
CA GLU A 89 -15.09 7.29 16.93
C GLU A 89 -14.34 5.94 16.91
N GLU A 90 -13.70 5.58 18.03
CA GLU A 90 -12.83 4.42 18.13
C GLU A 90 -13.53 3.10 17.75
N GLU A 91 -14.80 2.96 18.08
CA GLU A 91 -15.55 1.74 17.78
C GLU A 91 -15.75 1.53 16.28
N PHE A 92 -16.12 2.59 15.58
CA PHE A 92 -16.29 2.55 14.13
C PHE A 92 -14.97 2.22 13.43
N PHE A 93 -13.91 2.95 13.77
CA PHE A 93 -12.60 2.76 13.15
C PHE A 93 -11.93 1.45 13.55
N ALA A 94 -12.15 0.95 14.78
CA ALA A 94 -11.64 -0.34 15.19
C ALA A 94 -12.22 -1.47 14.34
N ASN A 95 -13.53 -1.46 14.11
CA ASN A 95 -14.16 -2.44 13.22
C ASN A 95 -13.59 -2.35 11.79
N LEU A 96 -13.49 -1.13 11.25
CA LEU A 96 -12.98 -0.89 9.90
C LEU A 96 -11.54 -1.38 9.74
N VAL A 97 -10.67 -1.09 10.70
CA VAL A 97 -9.26 -1.50 10.68
C VAL A 97 -9.12 -3.01 10.84
N VAL A 98 -9.85 -3.62 11.77
CA VAL A 98 -9.80 -5.08 11.98
C VAL A 98 -10.30 -5.82 10.74
N ASP A 99 -11.39 -5.36 10.12
CA ASP A 99 -11.90 -5.96 8.89
C ASP A 99 -10.91 -5.81 7.72
N ALA A 100 -10.26 -4.65 7.60
CA ALA A 100 -9.20 -4.45 6.60
C ALA A 100 -7.99 -5.37 6.83
N CYS A 101 -7.53 -5.51 8.08
CA CYS A 101 -6.41 -6.39 8.43
C CYS A 101 -6.74 -7.87 8.18
N LEU A 102 -7.95 -8.29 8.50
CA LEU A 102 -8.39 -9.67 8.25
C LEU A 102 -8.55 -9.97 6.75
N SER A 103 -8.93 -8.98 5.96
CA SER A 103 -9.09 -9.14 4.51
C SER A 103 -7.78 -9.41 3.76
N VAL A 104 -6.63 -8.96 4.33
CA VAL A 104 -5.29 -9.19 3.73
C VAL A 104 -4.57 -10.43 4.30
N LYS A 105 -5.24 -11.20 5.16
CA LYS A 105 -4.70 -12.44 5.70
C LYS A 105 -4.32 -13.39 4.56
N THR A 106 -3.07 -13.83 4.54
CA THR A 106 -2.54 -14.78 3.54
C THR A 106 -1.83 -15.94 4.24
N TYR A 107 -1.76 -17.07 3.56
CA TYR A 107 -1.03 -18.25 4.01
C TYR A 107 0.21 -18.42 3.15
N ASN A 108 1.36 -18.65 3.79
CA ASN A 108 2.57 -19.03 3.06
C ASN A 108 2.48 -20.50 2.60
N ASP A 109 3.40 -20.90 1.73
CA ASP A 109 3.53 -22.28 1.24
C ASP A 109 3.77 -23.29 2.39
N MET A 110 4.29 -22.83 3.53
CA MET A 110 4.47 -23.63 4.74
C MET A 110 3.26 -23.65 5.68
N GLY A 111 2.16 -22.95 5.30
CA GLY A 111 0.95 -22.85 6.13
C GLY A 111 1.00 -21.76 7.20
N ASP A 112 2.08 -20.98 7.29
CA ASP A 112 2.17 -19.89 8.25
C ASP A 112 1.28 -18.72 7.81
N ILE A 113 0.61 -18.11 8.79
CA ILE A 113 -0.28 -16.98 8.56
C ILE A 113 0.52 -15.69 8.50
N LYS A 114 0.29 -14.89 7.46
CA LYS A 114 0.85 -13.54 7.32
C LYS A 114 -0.24 -12.51 7.12
N TYR A 115 -0.02 -11.35 7.72
CA TYR A 115 -0.85 -10.16 7.56
C TYR A 115 -0.03 -9.05 6.90
N PRO A 116 0.03 -8.98 5.55
CA PRO A 116 0.81 -7.96 4.85
C PRO A 116 0.09 -6.61 4.91
N ILE A 117 0.17 -5.91 6.04
CA ILE A 117 -0.51 -4.63 6.29
C ILE A 117 -0.13 -3.58 5.23
N LYS A 118 1.09 -3.63 4.69
CA LYS A 118 1.55 -2.75 3.60
C LYS A 118 0.78 -2.94 2.29
N ALA A 119 0.02 -4.03 2.14
CA ALA A 119 -0.86 -4.26 1.00
C ALA A 119 -2.21 -3.52 1.12
N ILE A 120 -2.55 -3.00 2.30
CA ILE A 120 -3.76 -2.21 2.50
C ILE A 120 -3.52 -0.81 1.90
N ASN A 121 -4.26 -0.49 0.84
CA ASN A 121 -4.19 0.82 0.21
C ASN A 121 -5.23 1.77 0.82
N ILE A 122 -4.77 2.91 1.35
CA ILE A 122 -5.63 3.91 1.97
C ILE A 122 -5.83 5.06 0.98
N LEU A 123 -7.03 5.16 0.43
CA LEU A 123 -7.41 6.28 -0.41
C LEU A 123 -8.08 7.38 0.41
N LYS A 124 -7.67 8.62 0.16
CA LYS A 124 -8.18 9.81 0.85
C LYS A 124 -9.10 10.58 -0.09
N ALA A 125 -10.30 10.93 0.39
CA ALA A 125 -11.24 11.79 -0.32
C ALA A 125 -11.68 12.95 0.57
N HIS A 126 -11.87 14.13 -0.01
CA HIS A 126 -12.37 15.31 0.68
C HIS A 126 -13.89 15.43 0.57
N GLY A 127 -14.51 16.17 1.48
CA GLY A 127 -15.86 16.66 1.37
C GLY A 127 -16.95 15.85 2.04
N LYS A 128 -16.58 14.81 2.82
CA LYS A 128 -17.54 13.99 3.57
C LYS A 128 -17.12 13.81 5.03
N SER A 129 -18.02 13.22 5.83
CA SER A 129 -17.73 12.89 7.23
C SER A 129 -16.74 11.73 7.34
N LEU A 130 -15.95 11.70 8.42
CA LEU A 130 -15.08 10.58 8.77
C LEU A 130 -15.84 9.25 8.85
N LYS A 131 -17.10 9.27 9.30
CA LYS A 131 -17.97 8.09 9.40
C LYS A 131 -18.40 7.48 8.07
N GLU A 132 -18.16 8.17 6.96
CA GLU A 132 -18.42 7.65 5.63
C GLU A 132 -17.24 6.86 5.05
N SER A 133 -16.16 6.73 5.81
CA SER A 133 -15.05 5.83 5.48
C SER A 133 -15.54 4.38 5.45
N LEU A 134 -15.08 3.61 4.46
CA LEU A 134 -15.51 2.23 4.29
C LEU A 134 -14.36 1.34 3.83
N VAL A 135 -14.44 0.06 4.15
CA VAL A 135 -13.54 -0.96 3.60
C VAL A 135 -14.10 -1.46 2.28
N ILE A 136 -13.27 -1.47 1.26
CA ILE A 136 -13.59 -2.06 -0.05
C ILE A 136 -12.91 -3.42 -0.13
N HIS A 137 -13.70 -4.48 -0.25
CA HIS A 137 -13.18 -5.83 -0.50
C HIS A 137 -12.82 -5.98 -1.97
N GLY A 138 -11.59 -5.56 -2.30
CA GLY A 138 -11.11 -5.51 -3.66
C GLY A 138 -9.92 -4.58 -3.79
N TYR A 139 -9.59 -4.19 -4.99
CA TYR A 139 -8.49 -3.27 -5.26
C TYR A 139 -9.02 -1.87 -5.57
N ALA A 140 -8.61 -0.88 -4.79
CA ALA A 140 -9.00 0.50 -4.97
C ALA A 140 -7.84 1.32 -5.57
N LEU A 141 -8.11 2.00 -6.69
CA LEU A 141 -7.16 2.86 -7.38
C LEU A 141 -7.63 4.31 -7.31
N ASN A 142 -6.72 5.24 -7.04
CA ASN A 142 -7.01 6.67 -7.14
C ASN A 142 -6.91 7.15 -8.59
N LEU A 143 -7.74 6.55 -9.44
CA LEU A 143 -7.78 6.83 -10.88
C LEU A 143 -9.23 7.04 -11.33
N GLY A 144 -9.41 7.98 -12.26
CA GLY A 144 -10.67 8.17 -12.95
C GLY A 144 -10.75 7.35 -14.24
N ARG A 145 -11.90 7.44 -14.91
CA ARG A 145 -12.07 6.93 -16.28
C ARG A 145 -11.20 7.75 -17.22
N ALA A 146 -10.60 7.09 -18.20
CA ALA A 146 -9.76 7.77 -19.19
C ALA A 146 -10.57 8.69 -20.14
N ALA A 147 -11.82 8.35 -20.42
CA ALA A 147 -12.73 9.18 -21.22
C ALA A 147 -14.13 9.23 -20.59
N GLU A 148 -14.81 10.36 -20.73
CA GLU A 148 -16.16 10.57 -20.18
C GLU A 148 -17.20 9.63 -20.79
N GLY A 149 -17.05 9.25 -22.06
CA GLY A 149 -17.93 8.31 -22.75
C GLY A 149 -17.89 6.88 -22.25
N MET A 150 -16.92 6.52 -21.39
CA MET A 150 -16.81 5.18 -20.83
C MET A 150 -17.82 4.94 -19.70
N PRO A 151 -18.37 3.71 -19.54
CA PRO A 151 -19.32 3.39 -18.49
C PRO A 151 -18.69 3.56 -17.11
N LYS A 152 -19.49 3.99 -16.12
CA LYS A 152 -19.05 4.14 -14.71
C LYS A 152 -18.95 2.80 -13.98
N MET A 153 -19.67 1.80 -14.45
CA MET A 153 -19.74 0.47 -13.81
C MET A 153 -19.77 -0.61 -14.90
N VAL A 154 -18.95 -1.62 -14.71
CA VAL A 154 -18.89 -2.80 -15.58
C VAL A 154 -19.13 -4.04 -14.70
N LYS A 155 -20.23 -4.78 -14.96
CA LYS A 155 -20.51 -6.04 -14.30
C LYS A 155 -19.74 -7.17 -14.96
N ASN A 156 -19.34 -8.18 -14.18
CA ASN A 156 -18.53 -9.32 -14.65
C ASN A 156 -17.27 -8.89 -15.40
N ALA A 157 -16.53 -7.94 -14.80
CA ALA A 157 -15.37 -7.34 -15.41
C ALA A 157 -14.26 -8.36 -15.72
N LYS A 158 -13.83 -8.39 -16.97
CA LYS A 158 -12.60 -9.08 -17.42
C LYS A 158 -11.51 -8.04 -17.56
N ILE A 159 -10.59 -8.02 -16.61
CA ILE A 159 -9.59 -6.97 -16.47
C ILE A 159 -8.30 -7.38 -17.19
N ALA A 160 -7.84 -6.55 -18.14
CA ALA A 160 -6.53 -6.65 -18.75
C ALA A 160 -5.58 -5.65 -18.08
N CYS A 161 -4.50 -6.14 -17.49
CA CYS A 161 -3.42 -5.32 -16.96
C CYS A 161 -2.31 -5.22 -18.02
N ILE A 162 -2.00 -3.99 -18.46
CA ILE A 162 -1.09 -3.74 -19.58
C ILE A 162 0.07 -2.88 -19.11
N ASP A 163 1.29 -3.30 -19.43
CA ASP A 163 2.52 -2.54 -19.15
C ASP A 163 3.22 -2.06 -20.44
N PHE A 164 2.51 -1.95 -21.54
CA PHE A 164 3.03 -1.37 -22.77
C PHE A 164 2.28 -0.09 -23.16
N ASN A 165 2.94 0.74 -23.98
CA ASN A 165 2.41 2.02 -24.39
C ASN A 165 1.36 1.86 -25.50
N LEU A 166 0.20 2.51 -25.34
CA LEU A 166 -0.85 2.63 -26.34
C LEU A 166 -0.85 4.01 -27.02
N GLN A 167 0.28 4.68 -27.00
CA GLN A 167 0.50 5.91 -27.76
C GLN A 167 1.04 5.59 -29.16
N LYS A 168 1.05 6.59 -30.01
CA LYS A 168 1.71 6.51 -31.31
C LYS A 168 3.15 6.02 -31.16
N THR A 169 3.53 5.07 -31.98
CA THR A 169 4.90 4.55 -31.99
C THR A 169 5.83 5.65 -32.51
N LYS A 170 6.71 6.15 -31.65
CA LYS A 170 7.75 7.10 -32.04
C LYS A 170 8.99 6.34 -32.49
N MET A 171 9.63 6.86 -33.53
CA MET A 171 10.95 6.34 -33.94
C MET A 171 11.99 6.54 -32.86
N LEU A 172 12.99 5.68 -32.84
CA LEU A 172 14.12 5.81 -31.90
C LEU A 172 14.85 7.14 -32.12
N MET A 173 15.31 7.75 -31.05
CA MET A 173 16.11 8.96 -31.14
C MET A 173 17.34 8.75 -32.05
N GLY A 174 17.57 9.68 -32.98
CA GLY A 174 18.69 9.65 -33.93
C GLY A 174 18.39 8.96 -35.26
N VAL A 175 17.20 8.38 -35.44
CA VAL A 175 16.75 7.86 -36.72
C VAL A 175 16.14 9.02 -37.55
N GLN A 176 16.71 9.29 -38.73
CA GLN A 176 16.17 10.23 -39.68
C GLN A 176 15.63 9.43 -40.89
N VAL A 177 14.40 9.66 -41.23
CA VAL A 177 13.78 9.09 -42.44
C VAL A 177 13.70 10.18 -43.48
N LEU A 178 14.41 10.01 -44.60
CA LEU A 178 14.33 10.88 -45.75
C LEU A 178 13.14 10.39 -46.64
N VAL A 179 12.12 11.21 -46.74
CA VAL A 179 10.93 10.93 -47.55
C VAL A 179 10.94 11.94 -48.70
N ASN A 180 11.02 11.44 -49.94
CA ASN A 180 11.01 12.25 -51.12
C ASN A 180 9.60 12.45 -51.73
N ASP A 181 8.67 11.56 -51.42
CA ASP A 181 7.29 11.59 -51.91
C ASP A 181 6.31 11.86 -50.77
N PRO A 182 5.42 12.87 -50.88
CA PRO A 182 4.36 13.13 -49.90
C PRO A 182 3.47 11.90 -49.58
N LYS A 183 3.22 11.05 -50.59
CA LYS A 183 2.42 9.83 -50.41
C LYS A 183 3.06 8.80 -49.51
N GLU A 184 4.38 8.75 -49.45
CA GLU A 184 5.09 7.85 -48.50
C GLU A 184 4.96 8.34 -47.07
N LEU A 185 4.89 9.65 -46.86
CA LEU A 185 4.66 10.23 -45.54
C LEU A 185 3.28 9.86 -44.97
N GLU A 186 2.25 9.87 -45.84
CA GLU A 186 0.91 9.45 -45.46
C GLU A 186 0.87 7.97 -45.10
N LYS A 187 1.52 7.10 -45.86
CA LYS A 187 1.63 5.67 -45.58
C LYS A 187 2.34 5.39 -44.22
N ILE A 188 3.39 6.13 -43.93
CA ILE A 188 4.10 5.99 -42.63
C ILE A 188 3.18 6.36 -41.46
N ARG A 189 2.39 7.46 -41.62
CA ARG A 189 1.41 7.86 -40.60
C ARG A 189 0.32 6.81 -40.42
N GLU A 190 -0.19 6.25 -41.51
CA GLU A 190 -1.18 5.16 -41.42
C GLU A 190 -0.62 3.93 -40.72
N GLN A 191 0.63 3.55 -41.00
CA GLN A 191 1.29 2.42 -40.33
C GLN A 191 1.48 2.64 -38.81
N GLU A 192 1.78 3.87 -38.39
CA GLU A 192 1.86 4.19 -36.94
C GLU A 192 0.51 3.96 -36.23
N PHE A 193 -0.59 4.31 -36.89
CA PHE A 193 -1.93 4.07 -36.39
C PHE A 193 -2.30 2.59 -36.42
N GLU A 194 -1.98 1.87 -37.50
CA GLU A 194 -2.27 0.44 -37.62
C GLU A 194 -1.62 -0.41 -36.52
N ILE A 195 -0.39 -0.10 -36.14
CA ILE A 195 0.31 -0.80 -35.07
C ILE A 195 -0.46 -0.70 -33.74
N THR A 196 -0.92 0.50 -33.42
CA THR A 196 -1.71 0.73 -32.20
C THR A 196 -3.09 0.08 -32.31
N ALA A 197 -3.75 0.20 -33.46
CA ALA A 197 -5.04 -0.45 -33.71
C ALA A 197 -4.96 -1.98 -33.59
N LYS A 198 -3.92 -2.63 -34.14
CA LYS A 198 -3.69 -4.07 -34.01
C LYS A 198 -3.52 -4.49 -32.55
N ARG A 199 -2.78 -3.72 -31.74
CA ARG A 199 -2.64 -3.98 -30.30
C ARG A 199 -3.98 -3.91 -29.58
N ILE A 200 -4.80 -2.91 -29.89
CA ILE A 200 -6.14 -2.76 -29.31
C ILE A 200 -7.04 -3.91 -29.72
N GLN A 201 -7.02 -4.31 -30.99
CA GLN A 201 -7.80 -5.47 -31.47
C GLN A 201 -7.43 -6.76 -30.76
N MET A 202 -6.14 -7.00 -30.48
CA MET A 202 -5.71 -8.18 -29.71
C MET A 202 -6.26 -8.15 -28.28
N ILE A 203 -6.30 -6.99 -27.63
CA ILE A 203 -6.85 -6.83 -26.29
C ILE A 203 -8.37 -7.11 -26.31
N LEU A 204 -9.09 -6.56 -27.28
CA LEU A 204 -10.53 -6.77 -27.43
C LEU A 204 -10.85 -8.23 -27.79
N ALA A 205 -10.04 -8.86 -28.66
CA ALA A 205 -10.19 -10.26 -29.01
C ALA A 205 -9.98 -11.21 -27.81
N ALA A 206 -9.15 -10.81 -26.83
CA ALA A 206 -8.99 -11.53 -25.57
C ALA A 206 -10.24 -11.40 -24.66
N GLY A 207 -11.21 -10.59 -25.04
CA GLY A 207 -12.47 -10.40 -24.34
C GLY A 207 -12.38 -9.52 -23.09
N ALA A 208 -11.35 -8.68 -23.00
CA ALA A 208 -11.23 -7.72 -21.91
C ALA A 208 -12.26 -6.59 -22.07
N ASN A 209 -12.96 -6.27 -20.98
CA ASN A 209 -13.91 -5.16 -20.93
C ASN A 209 -13.51 -4.05 -19.94
N VAL A 210 -12.42 -4.26 -19.19
CA VAL A 210 -11.76 -3.25 -18.37
C VAL A 210 -10.26 -3.33 -18.62
N ILE A 211 -9.63 -2.18 -18.83
CA ILE A 211 -8.20 -2.10 -19.16
C ILE A 211 -7.52 -1.19 -18.14
N LEU A 212 -6.50 -1.73 -17.47
CA LEU A 212 -5.60 -1.01 -16.59
C LEU A 212 -4.23 -0.90 -17.27
N CYS A 213 -3.81 0.31 -17.60
CA CYS A 213 -2.54 0.56 -18.26
C CYS A 213 -1.61 1.36 -17.36
N SER A 214 -0.37 0.91 -17.17
CA SER A 214 0.68 1.62 -16.43
C SER A 214 1.35 2.72 -17.27
N LYS A 215 1.16 2.68 -18.58
CA LYS A 215 1.75 3.63 -19.55
C LYS A 215 0.67 4.57 -20.13
N GLY A 216 1.09 5.47 -21.00
CA GLY A 216 0.18 6.41 -21.64
C GLY A 216 -0.75 5.77 -22.68
N ILE A 217 -1.96 6.31 -22.76
CA ILE A 217 -2.96 5.96 -23.77
C ILE A 217 -3.22 7.23 -24.58
N ASP A 218 -3.17 7.14 -25.88
CA ASP A 218 -3.43 8.27 -26.81
C ASP A 218 -4.94 8.39 -27.08
N ASP A 219 -5.40 9.58 -27.44
CA ASP A 219 -6.81 9.88 -27.72
C ASP A 219 -7.41 8.98 -28.81
N MET A 220 -6.60 8.60 -29.80
CA MET A 220 -7.02 7.66 -30.83
C MET A 220 -7.29 6.27 -30.27
N ALA A 221 -6.47 5.81 -29.34
CA ALA A 221 -6.69 4.54 -28.66
C ALA A 221 -7.93 4.59 -27.76
N LEU A 222 -8.17 5.71 -27.09
CA LEU A 222 -9.37 5.93 -26.29
C LEU A 222 -10.65 5.87 -27.16
N LYS A 223 -10.61 6.42 -28.38
CA LYS A 223 -11.74 6.35 -29.30
C LYS A 223 -12.12 4.90 -29.62
N TYR A 224 -11.16 4.04 -29.95
CA TYR A 224 -11.43 2.62 -30.21
C TYR A 224 -12.02 1.89 -28.99
N PHE A 225 -11.56 2.22 -27.80
CA PHE A 225 -12.11 1.62 -26.57
C PHE A 225 -13.52 2.13 -26.24
N VAL A 226 -13.84 3.38 -26.53
CA VAL A 226 -15.19 3.93 -26.36
C VAL A 226 -16.16 3.33 -27.35
N GLU A 227 -15.73 3.13 -28.60
CA GLU A 227 -16.57 2.51 -29.66
C GLU A 227 -16.85 1.01 -29.38
N ALA A 228 -15.92 0.32 -28.74
CA ALA A 228 -16.05 -1.10 -28.39
C ALA A 228 -16.88 -1.34 -27.13
#